data_633353c7050a3e2d5a1511631defbfc7
#
_entry.id   633353c7050a3e2d5a1511631defbfc7
#
_cell.length_a   1.000
_cell.length_b   1.000
_cell.length_c   1.000
_cell.angle_alpha   90.00
_cell.angle_beta   90.00
_cell.angle_gamma   90.00
#
_symmetry.space_group_name_H-M   'P 1'
#
loop_
_entity.id
_entity.type
_entity.pdbx_description
1 polymer ?
#
loop_
_entity_poly.entity_id
_entity_poly.type
_entity_poly.pdbx_seq_one_letter_code
_entity_poly.pdbx_strand_id
1 'polypeptide(L)'
;WFDHAILRTFWTNFFEIAPGIYRSNQPTERRLEDFKKMGGKSVLNLRGEDSYAHFLYELWACEKLDLTLVSRKLWARDAPAREAILAAIEAFKTLPKPLLFHCKSGADRAGFTAAMYLMVCEGRPVAEAKKQLGLRYIHLDFTATGVLDYILAVYEARVEQHPIDFEDWIRREYHQKLLQQGFNLRRPLAETLDLIAQSQ
;
A
#
# COMPACT_ATOMS: atom_id res chain seq x y z
N TRP A 1 -5.84 21.04 -16.15
CA TRP A 1 -6.82 21.14 -15.07
C TRP A 1 -7.90 20.04 -15.14
N PHE A 2 -7.64 18.93 -15.78
CA PHE A 2 -8.51 17.76 -15.67
C PHE A 2 -7.96 16.89 -14.53
N ASP A 3 -8.46 17.11 -13.34
CA ASP A 3 -8.35 16.09 -12.31
C ASP A 3 -9.16 14.90 -12.82
N HIS A 4 -8.52 13.74 -13.03
CA HIS A 4 -9.13 12.51 -13.53
C HIS A 4 -10.26 11.96 -12.61
N ALA A 5 -10.96 12.85 -11.90
CA ALA A 5 -12.05 12.54 -10.97
C ALA A 5 -13.20 11.77 -11.66
N ILE A 6 -13.50 12.12 -12.93
CA ILE A 6 -14.53 11.45 -13.72
C ILE A 6 -14.15 10.00 -14.01
N LEU A 7 -12.88 9.73 -14.38
CA LEU A 7 -12.42 8.36 -14.61
C LEU A 7 -12.49 7.50 -13.36
N ARG A 8 -12.30 8.09 -12.18
CA ARG A 8 -12.40 7.39 -10.87
C ARG A 8 -13.83 6.94 -10.54
N THR A 9 -14.85 7.55 -11.13
CA THR A 9 -16.24 7.14 -10.96
C THR A 9 -16.52 5.83 -11.67
N PHE A 10 -15.90 5.60 -12.83
CA PHE A 10 -16.04 4.37 -13.61
C PHE A 10 -14.99 3.33 -13.26
N TRP A 11 -13.76 3.73 -12.96
CA TRP A 11 -12.68 2.86 -12.57
C TRP A 11 -12.44 2.92 -11.06
N THR A 12 -12.95 1.95 -10.36
CA THR A 12 -12.99 1.95 -8.89
C THR A 12 -11.79 1.31 -8.22
N ASN A 13 -11.05 0.49 -8.98
CA ASN A 13 -9.96 -0.33 -8.46
C ASN A 13 -10.35 -1.13 -7.20
N PHE A 14 -11.65 -1.46 -7.09
CA PHE A 14 -12.21 -2.18 -5.96
C PHE A 14 -12.06 -3.68 -6.17
N PHE A 15 -11.25 -4.32 -5.36
CA PHE A 15 -10.97 -5.75 -5.45
C PHE A 15 -10.86 -6.33 -4.04
N GLU A 16 -11.39 -7.53 -3.84
CA GLU A 16 -11.07 -8.38 -2.70
C GLU A 16 -9.74 -9.08 -2.99
N ILE A 17 -8.79 -8.99 -2.04
CA ILE A 17 -7.45 -9.58 -2.17
C ILE A 17 -7.25 -10.79 -1.27
N ALA A 18 -8.03 -10.87 -0.20
CA ALA A 18 -8.15 -11.98 0.75
C ALA A 18 -9.55 -11.89 1.39
N PRO A 19 -10.06 -12.95 2.02
CA PRO A 19 -11.40 -12.94 2.62
C PRO A 19 -11.64 -11.75 3.55
N GLY A 20 -12.57 -10.86 3.17
CA GLY A 20 -12.92 -9.65 3.93
C GLY A 20 -11.88 -8.52 3.86
N ILE A 21 -10.92 -8.59 2.94
CA ILE A 21 -9.89 -7.57 2.74
C ILE A 21 -9.99 -6.99 1.33
N TYR A 22 -10.25 -5.70 1.27
CA TYR A 22 -10.54 -5.00 0.03
C TYR A 22 -9.55 -3.86 -0.21
N ARG A 23 -9.23 -3.62 -1.47
CA ARG A 23 -8.48 -2.44 -1.93
C ARG A 23 -9.34 -1.60 -2.88
N SER A 24 -9.11 -0.29 -2.93
CA SER A 24 -9.78 0.58 -3.91
C SER A 24 -9.02 1.88 -4.21
N ASN A 25 -9.57 2.66 -5.16
CA ASN A 25 -9.30 4.09 -5.23
C ASN A 25 -10.02 4.83 -4.09
N GLN A 26 -9.86 6.18 -4.02
CA GLN A 26 -10.60 7.00 -3.05
C GLN A 26 -12.10 6.70 -3.13
N PRO A 27 -12.73 6.13 -2.10
CA PRO A 27 -14.13 5.77 -2.14
C PRO A 27 -15.02 7.01 -2.11
N THR A 28 -16.17 6.93 -2.79
CA THR A 28 -17.28 7.86 -2.62
C THR A 28 -18.15 7.40 -1.44
N GLU A 29 -19.00 8.28 -0.89
CA GLU A 29 -19.98 7.92 0.14
C GLU A 29 -20.80 6.69 -0.27
N ARG A 30 -21.37 6.69 -1.48
CA ARG A 30 -22.12 5.53 -1.99
C ARG A 30 -21.32 4.24 -1.94
N ARG A 31 -20.02 4.28 -2.24
CA ARG A 31 -19.18 3.09 -2.16
C ARG A 31 -18.92 2.64 -0.73
N LEU A 32 -18.79 3.58 0.20
CA LEU A 32 -18.71 3.26 1.64
C LEU A 32 -20.04 2.67 2.14
N GLU A 33 -21.18 3.16 1.67
CA GLU A 33 -22.49 2.55 1.93
C GLU A 33 -22.58 1.11 1.42
N ASP A 34 -22.14 0.87 0.18
CA ASP A 34 -22.13 -0.48 -0.40
C ASP A 34 -21.16 -1.39 0.36
N PHE A 35 -19.98 -0.89 0.74
CA PHE A 35 -19.05 -1.62 1.58
C PHE A 35 -19.63 -1.95 2.98
N LYS A 36 -20.34 -1.00 3.60
CA LYS A 36 -21.04 -1.24 4.87
C LYS A 36 -22.10 -2.33 4.74
N LYS A 37 -22.89 -2.33 3.64
CA LYS A 37 -23.88 -3.39 3.35
C LYS A 37 -23.25 -4.79 3.18
N MET A 38 -22.00 -4.84 2.70
CA MET A 38 -21.21 -6.09 2.63
C MET A 38 -20.66 -6.52 4.00
N GLY A 39 -21.03 -5.84 5.08
CA GLY A 39 -20.51 -6.10 6.43
C GLY A 39 -19.23 -5.35 6.78
N GLY A 40 -18.81 -4.39 5.96
CA GLY A 40 -17.61 -3.57 6.18
C GLY A 40 -17.56 -2.93 7.56
N LYS A 41 -16.37 -2.93 8.18
CA LYS A 41 -16.15 -2.40 9.53
C LYS A 41 -15.12 -1.29 9.58
N SER A 42 -14.07 -1.36 8.77
CA SER A 42 -12.97 -0.40 8.85
C SER A 42 -12.50 0.08 7.48
N VAL A 43 -11.99 1.30 7.47
CA VAL A 43 -11.35 1.94 6.31
C VAL A 43 -9.96 2.41 6.71
N LEU A 44 -8.94 2.03 5.93
CA LEU A 44 -7.57 2.50 6.10
C LEU A 44 -7.22 3.43 4.95
N ASN A 45 -7.15 4.71 5.23
CA ASN A 45 -6.76 5.76 4.29
C ASN A 45 -5.23 5.87 4.22
N LEU A 46 -4.64 5.53 3.06
CA LEU A 46 -3.20 5.58 2.82
C LEU A 46 -2.71 6.96 2.31
N ARG A 47 -3.60 7.95 2.24
CA ARG A 47 -3.25 9.32 1.83
C ARG A 47 -2.83 10.18 3.02
N GLY A 48 -3.20 9.77 4.23
CA GLY A 48 -3.04 10.55 5.46
C GLY A 48 -4.19 11.52 5.68
N GLU A 49 -4.16 12.17 6.80
CA GLU A 49 -5.11 13.21 7.18
C GLU A 49 -4.72 14.53 6.52
N ASP A 50 -5.69 15.27 6.04
CA ASP A 50 -5.53 16.62 5.52
C ASP A 50 -6.83 17.42 5.69
N SER A 51 -6.80 18.70 5.34
CA SER A 51 -7.96 19.60 5.40
C SER A 51 -8.73 19.68 4.06
N TYR A 52 -8.37 18.86 3.09
CA TYR A 52 -9.04 18.90 1.80
C TYR A 52 -10.39 18.18 1.82
N ALA A 53 -11.28 18.64 0.98
CA ALA A 53 -12.65 18.14 0.90
C ALA A 53 -12.76 16.61 0.80
N HIS A 54 -11.86 15.94 0.08
CA HIS A 54 -11.91 14.50 -0.08
C HIS A 54 -11.70 13.73 1.24
N PHE A 55 -10.88 14.24 2.16
CA PHE A 55 -10.69 13.63 3.48
C PHE A 55 -11.85 13.96 4.41
N LEU A 56 -12.29 15.22 4.42
CA LEU A 56 -13.39 15.65 5.28
C LEU A 56 -14.71 14.94 4.93
N TYR A 57 -14.99 14.75 3.63
CA TYR A 57 -16.15 13.95 3.19
C TYR A 57 -16.03 12.48 3.55
N GLU A 58 -14.85 11.91 3.45
CA GLU A 58 -14.62 10.52 3.85
C GLU A 58 -14.81 10.34 5.35
N LEU A 59 -14.25 11.24 6.18
CA LEU A 59 -14.42 11.24 7.62
C LEU A 59 -15.90 11.30 7.99
N TRP A 60 -16.62 12.28 7.45
CA TRP A 60 -18.07 12.42 7.67
C TRP A 60 -18.85 11.16 7.22
N ALA A 61 -18.54 10.59 6.07
CA ALA A 61 -19.22 9.41 5.57
C ALA A 61 -18.95 8.19 6.45
N CYS A 62 -17.72 8.01 6.91
CA CYS A 62 -17.36 6.92 7.83
C CYS A 62 -18.07 7.06 9.18
N GLU A 63 -18.13 8.27 9.75
CA GLU A 63 -18.88 8.54 10.97
C GLU A 63 -20.37 8.22 10.80
N LYS A 64 -21.00 8.73 9.73
CA LYS A 64 -22.41 8.48 9.40
C LYS A 64 -22.73 6.98 9.27
N LEU A 65 -21.79 6.21 8.72
CA LEU A 65 -21.97 4.77 8.44
C LEU A 65 -21.45 3.87 9.56
N ASP A 66 -20.99 4.40 10.67
CA ASP A 66 -20.38 3.64 11.76
C ASP A 66 -19.25 2.72 11.20
N LEU A 67 -18.32 3.31 10.44
CA LEU A 67 -17.10 2.70 9.94
C LEU A 67 -15.90 3.28 10.68
N THR A 68 -15.03 2.43 11.21
CA THR A 68 -13.77 2.88 11.81
C THR A 68 -12.83 3.39 10.73
N LEU A 69 -12.55 4.69 10.68
CA LEU A 69 -11.56 5.28 9.78
C LEU A 69 -10.22 5.46 10.48
N VAL A 70 -9.17 4.92 9.88
CA VAL A 70 -7.77 5.15 10.31
C VAL A 70 -6.96 5.66 9.12
N SER A 71 -6.16 6.69 9.37
CA SER A 71 -5.29 7.27 8.34
C SER A 71 -3.83 6.94 8.63
N ARG A 72 -3.11 6.43 7.61
CA ARG A 72 -1.67 6.16 7.63
C ARG A 72 -1.06 6.63 6.31
N LYS A 73 -0.29 7.69 6.36
CA LYS A 73 0.28 8.30 5.15
C LYS A 73 1.43 7.46 4.63
N LEU A 74 1.28 6.93 3.41
CA LEU A 74 2.36 6.36 2.62
C LEU A 74 2.71 7.28 1.45
N TRP A 75 3.97 7.32 1.08
CA TRP A 75 4.44 7.97 -0.15
C TRP A 75 4.43 6.97 -1.30
N ALA A 76 4.12 7.44 -2.52
CA ALA A 76 4.07 6.57 -3.70
C ALA A 76 5.23 6.80 -4.66
N ARG A 77 5.80 8.00 -4.67
CA ARG A 77 6.86 8.43 -5.60
C ARG A 77 8.25 8.44 -4.98
N ASP A 78 8.29 8.22 -3.69
CA ASP A 78 9.51 8.07 -2.90
C ASP A 78 9.37 6.81 -2.05
N ALA A 79 10.51 6.19 -1.71
CA ALA A 79 10.53 5.07 -0.79
C ALA A 79 9.89 5.51 0.55
N PRO A 80 8.84 4.82 1.02
CA PRO A 80 8.19 5.18 2.28
C PRO A 80 9.15 5.10 3.46
N ALA A 81 8.98 5.93 4.48
CA ALA A 81 9.72 5.79 5.72
C ALA A 81 9.39 4.45 6.40
N ARG A 82 10.38 3.85 7.09
CA ARG A 82 10.24 2.59 7.83
C ARG A 82 9.03 2.64 8.77
N GLU A 83 8.92 3.71 9.53
CA GLU A 83 7.86 3.93 10.52
C GLU A 83 6.47 4.00 9.87
N ALA A 84 6.37 4.58 8.67
CA ALA A 84 5.11 4.65 7.93
C ALA A 84 4.67 3.27 7.43
N ILE A 85 5.62 2.44 6.97
CA ILE A 85 5.35 1.05 6.58
C ILE A 85 4.87 0.26 7.79
N LEU A 86 5.58 0.31 8.91
CA LEU A 86 5.23 -0.40 10.14
C LEU A 86 3.88 0.07 10.70
N ALA A 87 3.57 1.36 10.65
CA ALA A 87 2.28 1.89 11.06
C ALA A 87 1.12 1.40 10.17
N ALA A 88 1.36 1.21 8.87
CA ALA A 88 0.37 0.60 7.96
C ALA A 88 0.19 -0.90 8.25
N ILE A 89 1.27 -1.63 8.51
CA ILE A 89 1.24 -3.05 8.91
C ILE A 89 0.43 -3.21 10.20
N GLU A 90 0.73 -2.43 11.22
CA GLU A 90 -0.01 -2.46 12.49
C GLU A 90 -1.50 -2.16 12.28
N ALA A 91 -1.83 -1.15 11.48
CA ALA A 91 -3.21 -0.80 11.20
C ALA A 91 -3.97 -1.96 10.54
N PHE A 92 -3.44 -2.60 9.50
CA PHE A 92 -4.18 -3.69 8.87
C PHE A 92 -4.18 -5.00 9.68
N LYS A 93 -3.27 -5.17 10.62
CA LYS A 93 -3.29 -6.30 11.58
C LYS A 93 -4.37 -6.12 12.66
N THR A 94 -4.56 -4.89 13.15
CA THR A 94 -5.40 -4.59 14.31
C THR A 94 -6.82 -4.13 13.97
N LEU A 95 -7.03 -3.52 12.81
CA LEU A 95 -8.34 -3.01 12.41
C LEU A 95 -9.38 -4.13 12.24
N PRO A 96 -10.65 -3.90 12.68
CA PRO A 96 -11.74 -4.84 12.47
C PRO A 96 -11.96 -5.16 11.00
N LYS A 97 -12.28 -6.43 10.69
CA LYS A 97 -12.60 -6.90 9.34
C LYS A 97 -14.12 -7.07 9.18
N PRO A 98 -14.66 -6.93 7.98
CA PRO A 98 -14.01 -6.59 6.70
C PRO A 98 -13.36 -5.21 6.69
N LEU A 99 -12.14 -5.13 6.09
CA LEU A 99 -11.31 -3.94 5.98
C LEU A 99 -11.18 -3.50 4.52
N LEU A 100 -11.41 -2.23 4.27
CA LEU A 100 -11.08 -1.57 3.00
C LEU A 100 -9.88 -0.65 3.18
N PHE A 101 -8.83 -0.82 2.39
CA PHE A 101 -7.77 0.19 2.30
C PHE A 101 -7.72 0.83 0.92
N HIS A 102 -7.40 2.11 0.88
CA HIS A 102 -7.41 2.86 -0.36
C HIS A 102 -6.33 3.96 -0.41
N CYS A 103 -6.08 4.41 -1.64
CA CYS A 103 -5.31 5.62 -1.88
C CYS A 103 -6.03 6.53 -2.89
N LYS A 104 -5.34 7.39 -3.62
CA LYS A 104 -5.98 8.28 -4.61
C LYS A 104 -6.54 7.49 -5.81
N SER A 105 -5.69 6.68 -6.46
CA SER A 105 -6.02 5.89 -7.67
C SER A 105 -6.33 4.43 -7.40
N GLY A 106 -5.97 3.92 -6.22
CA GLY A 106 -6.01 2.49 -5.93
C GLY A 106 -4.89 1.68 -6.58
N ALA A 107 -3.96 2.31 -7.29
CA ALA A 107 -2.87 1.65 -7.99
C ALA A 107 -1.65 1.41 -7.09
N ASP A 108 -0.91 2.47 -6.76
CA ASP A 108 0.42 2.38 -6.18
C ASP A 108 0.43 2.02 -4.69
N ARG A 109 0.02 2.97 -3.82
CA ARG A 109 0.01 2.76 -2.34
C ARG A 109 -0.91 1.62 -1.94
N ALA A 110 -2.11 1.54 -2.54
CA ALA A 110 -3.02 0.43 -2.30
C ALA A 110 -2.45 -0.90 -2.81
N GLY A 111 -1.73 -0.91 -3.94
CA GLY A 111 -1.00 -2.07 -4.46
C GLY A 111 0.09 -2.54 -3.52
N PHE A 112 0.93 -1.61 -3.06
CA PHE A 112 2.00 -1.91 -2.11
C PHE A 112 1.45 -2.42 -0.77
N THR A 113 0.39 -1.79 -0.24
CA THR A 113 -0.28 -2.25 0.98
C THR A 113 -0.91 -3.63 0.80
N ALA A 114 -1.49 -3.92 -0.37
CA ALA A 114 -2.02 -5.24 -0.70
C ALA A 114 -0.91 -6.31 -0.71
N ALA A 115 0.23 -5.99 -1.31
CA ALA A 115 1.39 -6.89 -1.29
C ALA A 115 1.89 -7.15 0.13
N MET A 116 2.03 -6.10 0.94
CA MET A 116 2.40 -6.23 2.36
C MET A 116 1.41 -7.09 3.14
N TYR A 117 0.10 -6.86 2.96
CA TYR A 117 -0.94 -7.66 3.63
C TYR A 117 -0.83 -9.14 3.28
N LEU A 118 -0.68 -9.46 1.98
CA LEU A 118 -0.55 -10.84 1.53
C LEU A 118 0.69 -11.54 2.10
N MET A 119 1.82 -10.83 2.20
CA MET A 119 3.03 -11.40 2.79
C MET A 119 2.92 -11.56 4.32
N VAL A 120 2.46 -10.52 5.02
CA VAL A 120 2.50 -10.46 6.49
C VAL A 120 1.34 -11.24 7.14
N CYS A 121 0.13 -11.17 6.56
CA CYS A 121 -1.07 -11.77 7.15
C CYS A 121 -1.46 -13.09 6.51
N GLU A 122 -1.20 -13.28 5.22
CA GLU A 122 -1.59 -14.48 4.48
C GLU A 122 -0.39 -15.43 4.21
N GLY A 123 0.82 -15.05 4.58
CA GLY A 123 2.03 -15.85 4.36
C GLY A 123 2.35 -16.12 2.89
N ARG A 124 1.84 -15.27 1.98
CA ARG A 124 2.09 -15.46 0.54
C ARG A 124 3.51 -15.09 0.17
N PRO A 125 4.14 -15.83 -0.75
CA PRO A 125 5.46 -15.48 -1.23
C PRO A 125 5.47 -14.12 -1.95
N VAL A 126 6.59 -13.41 -1.88
CA VAL A 126 6.76 -12.09 -2.50
C VAL A 126 6.49 -12.11 -4.01
N ALA A 127 6.86 -13.18 -4.72
CA ALA A 127 6.58 -13.36 -6.14
C ALA A 127 5.08 -13.36 -6.49
N GLU A 128 4.23 -13.78 -5.56
CA GLU A 128 2.77 -13.69 -5.72
C GLU A 128 2.26 -12.31 -5.28
N ALA A 129 2.72 -11.83 -4.14
CA ALA A 129 2.29 -10.58 -3.54
C ALA A 129 2.57 -9.35 -4.44
N LYS A 130 3.74 -9.30 -5.09
CA LYS A 130 4.10 -8.18 -5.98
C LYS A 130 3.18 -8.03 -7.21
N LYS A 131 2.39 -9.04 -7.57
CA LYS A 131 1.36 -8.93 -8.61
C LYS A 131 0.26 -7.92 -8.28
N GLN A 132 0.19 -7.46 -7.02
CA GLN A 132 -0.69 -6.38 -6.60
C GLN A 132 -0.23 -5.00 -7.11
N LEU A 133 1.01 -4.88 -7.56
CA LEU A 133 1.56 -3.78 -8.34
C LEU A 133 1.63 -4.23 -9.81
N GLY A 134 0.66 -3.83 -10.62
CA GLY A 134 0.62 -4.26 -12.01
C GLY A 134 -0.43 -3.53 -12.85
N LEU A 135 -0.37 -3.75 -14.14
CA LEU A 135 -1.25 -3.10 -15.14
C LEU A 135 -2.74 -3.32 -14.88
N ARG A 136 -3.12 -4.47 -14.30
CA ARG A 136 -4.50 -4.74 -13.89
C ARG A 136 -5.07 -3.65 -12.98
N TYR A 137 -4.21 -2.97 -12.22
CA TYR A 137 -4.57 -1.92 -11.27
C TYR A 137 -4.15 -0.52 -11.76
N ILE A 138 -3.67 -0.42 -13.01
CA ILE A 138 -3.11 0.80 -13.63
C ILE A 138 -1.88 1.29 -12.83
N HIS A 139 -1.11 0.37 -12.27
CA HIS A 139 0.22 0.69 -11.75
C HIS A 139 1.26 0.61 -12.87
N LEU A 140 2.16 1.60 -12.93
CA LEU A 140 3.17 1.76 -13.98
C LEU A 140 4.56 1.82 -13.33
N ASP A 141 5.29 0.73 -13.37
CA ASP A 141 6.60 0.53 -12.74
C ASP A 141 7.71 1.41 -13.31
N PHE A 142 7.56 1.88 -14.56
CA PHE A 142 8.53 2.76 -15.23
C PHE A 142 8.43 4.24 -14.80
N THR A 143 7.49 4.59 -13.94
CA THR A 143 7.32 5.93 -13.36
C THR A 143 8.02 6.05 -12.01
N ALA A 144 7.96 7.22 -11.37
CA ALA A 144 8.49 7.39 -10.01
C ALA A 144 7.86 6.43 -8.98
N THR A 145 6.65 5.91 -9.25
CA THR A 145 6.00 4.94 -8.38
C THR A 145 6.61 3.55 -8.43
N GLY A 146 7.43 3.24 -9.44
CA GLY A 146 8.20 2.00 -9.56
C GLY A 146 9.22 1.79 -8.43
N VAL A 147 9.48 2.81 -7.59
CA VAL A 147 10.24 2.63 -6.36
C VAL A 147 9.61 1.57 -5.44
N LEU A 148 8.28 1.41 -5.48
CA LEU A 148 7.59 0.39 -4.69
C LEU A 148 7.86 -1.02 -5.21
N ASP A 149 7.95 -1.19 -6.54
CA ASP A 149 8.37 -2.45 -7.16
C ASP A 149 9.82 -2.76 -6.84
N TYR A 150 10.69 -1.75 -6.90
CA TYR A 150 12.10 -1.90 -6.59
C TYR A 150 12.31 -2.36 -5.13
N ILE A 151 11.56 -1.81 -4.18
CA ILE A 151 11.59 -2.25 -2.78
C ILE A 151 11.22 -3.74 -2.66
N LEU A 152 10.15 -4.18 -3.32
CA LEU A 152 9.73 -5.59 -3.29
C LEU A 152 10.74 -6.50 -4.00
N ALA A 153 11.38 -6.03 -5.09
CA ALA A 153 12.42 -6.77 -5.78
C ALA A 153 13.68 -6.93 -4.93
N VAL A 154 14.10 -5.89 -4.20
CA VAL A 154 15.23 -5.98 -3.26
C VAL A 154 14.90 -6.93 -2.12
N TYR A 155 13.69 -6.87 -1.57
CA TYR A 155 13.25 -7.84 -0.55
C TYR A 155 13.25 -9.28 -1.09
N GLU A 156 12.73 -9.51 -2.31
CA GLU A 156 12.73 -10.83 -2.94
C GLU A 156 14.15 -11.39 -3.08
N ALA A 157 15.08 -10.59 -3.61
CA ALA A 157 16.49 -10.98 -3.73
C ALA A 157 17.15 -11.24 -2.35
N ARG A 158 16.73 -10.51 -1.30
CA ARG A 158 17.20 -10.75 0.06
C ARG A 158 16.70 -12.08 0.63
N VAL A 159 15.43 -12.41 0.41
CA VAL A 159 14.83 -13.68 0.86
C VAL A 159 15.44 -14.89 0.16
N GLU A 160 15.82 -14.76 -1.13
CA GLU A 160 16.51 -15.81 -1.89
C GLU A 160 17.89 -16.15 -1.29
N GLN A 161 18.57 -15.16 -0.68
CA GLN A 161 19.86 -15.41 0.00
C GLN A 161 19.65 -16.10 1.35
N HIS A 162 18.78 -15.54 2.18
CA HIS A 162 18.44 -16.07 3.50
C HIS A 162 17.00 -15.73 3.86
N PRO A 163 16.16 -16.68 4.30
CA PRO A 163 14.77 -16.42 4.66
C PRO A 163 14.67 -15.36 5.78
N ILE A 164 13.76 -14.40 5.58
CA ILE A 164 13.39 -13.39 6.57
C ILE A 164 11.95 -12.95 6.29
N ASP A 165 11.14 -12.80 7.31
CA ASP A 165 9.78 -12.28 7.17
C ASP A 165 9.80 -10.80 6.74
N PHE A 166 8.80 -10.36 5.96
CA PHE A 166 8.75 -9.00 5.43
C PHE A 166 8.77 -7.95 6.55
N GLU A 167 7.98 -8.14 7.60
CA GLU A 167 7.94 -7.19 8.73
C GLU A 167 9.28 -7.14 9.46
N ASP A 168 9.93 -8.27 9.66
CA ASP A 168 11.27 -8.35 10.27
C ASP A 168 12.32 -7.67 9.40
N TRP A 169 12.25 -7.88 8.08
CA TRP A 169 13.13 -7.17 7.14
C TRP A 169 12.93 -5.66 7.22
N ILE A 170 11.68 -5.17 7.26
CA ILE A 170 11.39 -3.75 7.44
C ILE A 170 11.98 -3.24 8.75
N ARG A 171 11.85 -3.98 9.85
CA ARG A 171 12.34 -3.55 11.16
C ARG A 171 13.86 -3.48 11.23
N ARG A 172 14.55 -4.46 10.64
CA ARG A 172 15.98 -4.67 10.85
C ARG A 172 16.84 -4.12 9.72
N GLU A 173 16.44 -4.36 8.45
CA GLU A 173 17.32 -4.18 7.31
C GLU A 173 16.83 -3.07 6.33
N TYR A 174 15.57 -2.68 6.36
CA TYR A 174 15.04 -1.67 5.45
C TYR A 174 15.80 -0.34 5.58
N HIS A 175 16.37 0.14 4.47
CA HIS A 175 17.11 1.40 4.43
C HIS A 175 16.55 2.34 3.36
N GLN A 176 15.63 3.22 3.77
CA GLN A 176 14.89 4.12 2.88
C GLN A 176 15.76 4.83 1.84
N LYS A 177 16.85 5.47 2.31
CA LYS A 177 17.72 6.28 1.43
C LYS A 177 18.45 5.44 0.40
N LEU A 178 18.98 4.28 0.79
CA LEU A 178 19.69 3.38 -0.12
C LEU A 178 18.75 2.78 -1.16
N LEU A 179 17.53 2.41 -0.77
CA LEU A 179 16.50 1.93 -1.68
C LEU A 179 16.09 3.01 -2.69
N GLN A 180 15.86 4.24 -2.22
CA GLN A 180 15.55 5.37 -3.11
C GLN A 180 16.69 5.66 -4.08
N GLN A 181 17.93 5.68 -3.61
CA GLN A 181 19.11 5.89 -4.45
C GLN A 181 19.28 4.75 -5.46
N GLY A 182 19.11 3.49 -5.02
CA GLY A 182 19.18 2.33 -5.89
C GLY A 182 18.18 2.41 -7.04
N PHE A 183 16.93 2.74 -6.73
CA PHE A 183 15.90 2.97 -7.74
C PHE A 183 16.26 4.10 -8.72
N ASN A 184 16.65 5.26 -8.21
CA ASN A 184 16.98 6.44 -9.03
C ASN A 184 18.16 6.18 -9.98
N LEU A 185 19.15 5.44 -9.52
CA LEU A 185 20.36 5.10 -10.27
C LEU A 185 20.22 3.80 -11.09
N ARG A 186 19.05 3.14 -11.04
CA ARG A 186 18.81 1.82 -11.64
C ARG A 186 19.88 0.80 -11.23
N ARG A 187 20.26 0.86 -9.94
CA ARG A 187 21.32 0.00 -9.40
C ARG A 187 20.89 -1.46 -9.39
N PRO A 188 21.80 -2.41 -9.70
CA PRO A 188 21.56 -3.83 -9.53
C PRO A 188 21.14 -4.18 -8.10
N LEU A 189 20.21 -5.12 -7.95
CA LEU A 189 19.64 -5.48 -6.64
C LEU A 189 20.72 -5.97 -5.67
N ALA A 190 21.68 -6.79 -6.16
CA ALA A 190 22.80 -7.29 -5.36
C ALA A 190 23.64 -6.16 -4.75
N GLU A 191 24.00 -5.15 -5.56
CA GLU A 191 24.77 -4.00 -5.08
C GLU A 191 24.02 -3.20 -4.02
N THR A 192 22.70 -3.07 -4.17
CA THR A 192 21.87 -2.39 -3.16
C THR A 192 21.82 -3.18 -1.87
N LEU A 193 21.71 -4.51 -1.94
CA LEU A 193 21.76 -5.38 -0.77
C LEU A 193 23.11 -5.30 -0.04
N ASP A 194 24.22 -5.30 -0.78
CA ASP A 194 25.55 -5.14 -0.20
C ASP A 194 25.72 -3.82 0.56
N LEU A 195 25.22 -2.72 -0.03
CA LEU A 195 25.24 -1.41 0.62
C LEU A 195 24.35 -1.36 1.88
N ILE A 196 23.19 -2.00 1.85
CA ILE A 196 22.32 -2.10 3.03
C ILE A 196 23.04 -2.91 4.12
N ALA A 197 23.64 -4.05 3.79
CA ALA A 197 24.38 -4.87 4.76
C ALA A 197 25.56 -4.14 5.41
N GLN A 198 26.28 -3.29 4.65
CA GLN A 198 27.37 -2.48 5.15
C GLN A 198 26.92 -1.29 6.04
N SER A 199 25.65 -0.93 5.99
CA SER A 199 25.08 0.22 6.71
C SER A 199 24.47 -0.13 8.06
N GLN A 200 24.42 -1.42 8.42
CA GLN A 200 23.91 -1.96 9.68
C GLN A 200 25.00 -2.02 10.75
#